data_2c9a0d33424489485863eb7c7cb545f3
#
_entry.id   2c9a0d33424489485863eb7c7cb545f3
#
_cell.length_a   1.000
_cell.length_b   1.000
_cell.length_c   1.000
_cell.angle_alpha   90.00
_cell.angle_beta   90.00
_cell.angle_gamma   90.00
#
_symmetry.space_group_name_H-M   'P 1'
#
loop_
_entity.id
_entity.type
_entity.pdbx_description
1 polymer ?
#
loop_
_entity_poly.entity_id
_entity_poly.type
_entity_poly.pdbx_seq_one_letter_code
_entity_poly.pdbx_strand_id
1 'polypeptide(L)'
;MTSPRASGKKALIFARRAQLYAQMDEAYQTSAQAIGLSCAGCAENCCETFFQHHTYLEWAYLWEGLRALPKDRLEAIRSDAGNWVVRHQNPILPGARPRVMCPLNLGRDGEGRCGLYAHRMMICRMHGVPNVLLRPGRPAQPARPGFPVQ
;
A
#
# COMPACT_ATOMS: atom_id res chain seq x y z
N MET A 1 -11.06 -26.68 11.25
CA MET A 1 -12.07 -26.06 12.14
C MET A 1 -11.36 -25.01 12.99
N THR A 2 -11.55 -23.73 12.70
CA THR A 2 -10.90 -22.62 13.45
C THR A 2 -11.71 -22.35 14.74
N SER A 3 -11.02 -22.33 15.88
CA SER A 3 -11.64 -22.06 17.20
C SER A 3 -12.36 -20.70 17.20
N PRO A 4 -13.55 -20.59 17.78
CA PRO A 4 -14.32 -19.32 17.87
C PRO A 4 -13.54 -18.17 18.54
N ARG A 5 -12.65 -18.48 19.50
CA ARG A 5 -11.79 -17.51 20.18
C ARG A 5 -10.72 -16.89 19.24
N ALA A 6 -10.21 -17.63 18.27
CA ALA A 6 -9.23 -17.13 17.31
C ALA A 6 -9.87 -16.14 16.30
N SER A 7 -11.14 -16.36 15.93
CA SER A 7 -11.90 -15.46 15.06
C SER A 7 -12.13 -14.08 15.70
N GLY A 8 -12.49 -14.02 16.97
CA GLY A 8 -12.72 -12.76 17.69
C GLY A 8 -11.45 -11.91 17.87
N LYS A 9 -10.31 -12.55 18.19
CA LYS A 9 -9.02 -11.84 18.29
C LYS A 9 -8.59 -11.26 16.95
N LYS A 10 -8.72 -12.00 15.87
CA LYS A 10 -8.39 -11.53 14.52
C LYS A 10 -9.24 -10.31 14.14
N ALA A 11 -10.55 -10.38 14.36
CA ALA A 11 -11.46 -9.29 14.07
C ALA A 11 -11.10 -8.02 14.86
N LEU A 12 -10.77 -8.15 16.14
CA LEU A 12 -10.33 -7.02 16.98
C LEU A 12 -9.03 -6.39 16.47
N ILE A 13 -8.04 -7.20 16.10
CA ILE A 13 -6.76 -6.71 15.55
C ILE A 13 -7.00 -5.96 14.25
N PHE A 14 -7.84 -6.49 13.36
CA PHE A 14 -8.16 -5.85 12.10
C PHE A 14 -8.96 -4.56 12.28
N ALA A 15 -9.89 -4.52 13.22
CA ALA A 15 -10.62 -3.30 13.54
C ALA A 15 -9.70 -2.19 14.08
N ARG A 16 -8.81 -2.51 15.02
CA ARG A 16 -7.81 -1.55 15.52
C ARG A 16 -6.89 -1.03 14.41
N ARG A 17 -6.47 -1.89 13.51
CA ARG A 17 -5.65 -1.47 12.38
C ARG A 17 -6.44 -0.61 11.40
N ALA A 18 -7.70 -0.93 11.12
CA ALA A 18 -8.55 -0.10 10.28
C ALA A 18 -8.71 1.31 10.86
N GLN A 19 -8.88 1.44 12.19
CA GLN A 19 -8.90 2.73 12.87
C GLN A 19 -7.59 3.49 12.72
N LEU A 20 -6.44 2.83 12.91
CA LEU A 20 -5.13 3.45 12.71
C LEU A 20 -4.97 3.95 11.27
N TYR A 21 -5.38 3.15 10.30
CA TYR A 21 -5.30 3.52 8.89
C TYR A 21 -6.24 4.67 8.52
N ALA A 22 -7.42 4.76 9.13
CA ALA A 22 -8.29 5.91 8.97
C ALA A 22 -7.63 7.21 9.48
N GLN A 23 -6.98 7.16 10.65
CA GLN A 23 -6.22 8.29 11.19
C GLN A 23 -5.05 8.68 10.27
N MET A 24 -4.34 7.68 9.70
CA MET A 24 -3.28 7.93 8.73
C MET A 24 -3.82 8.58 7.44
N ASP A 25 -4.96 8.13 6.94
CA ASP A 25 -5.58 8.70 5.75
C ASP A 25 -6.04 10.14 5.99
N GLU A 26 -6.55 10.47 7.17
CA GLU A 26 -6.92 11.83 7.57
C GLU A 26 -5.68 12.75 7.65
N ALA A 27 -4.64 12.30 8.33
CA ALA A 27 -3.38 13.04 8.43
C ALA A 27 -2.73 13.22 7.04
N TYR A 28 -2.80 12.20 6.19
CA TYR A 28 -2.33 12.29 4.81
C TYR A 28 -3.10 13.35 4.03
N GLN A 29 -4.42 13.35 4.09
CA GLN A 29 -5.25 14.33 3.36
C GLN A 29 -4.94 15.75 3.80
N THR A 30 -4.83 15.98 5.11
CA THR A 30 -4.46 17.29 5.67
C THR A 30 -3.10 17.75 5.12
N SER A 31 -2.09 16.88 5.14
CA SER A 31 -0.75 17.19 4.63
C SER A 31 -0.75 17.41 3.12
N ALA A 32 -1.45 16.57 2.37
CA ALA A 32 -1.55 16.67 0.92
C ALA A 32 -2.23 17.98 0.49
N GLN A 33 -3.30 18.38 1.16
CA GLN A 33 -3.99 19.65 0.90
C GLN A 33 -3.07 20.84 1.19
N ALA A 34 -2.31 20.79 2.28
CA ALA A 34 -1.40 21.89 2.66
C ALA A 34 -0.30 22.14 1.62
N ILE A 35 0.12 21.12 0.88
CA ILE A 35 1.16 21.22 -0.16
C ILE A 35 0.60 21.17 -1.59
N GLY A 36 -0.74 21.19 -1.76
CA GLY A 36 -1.38 21.14 -3.07
C GLY A 36 -1.23 19.79 -3.79
N LEU A 37 -0.92 18.71 -3.09
CA LEU A 37 -0.79 17.37 -3.69
C LEU A 37 -2.15 16.77 -4.01
N SER A 38 -2.32 16.33 -5.24
CA SER A 38 -3.49 15.57 -5.70
C SER A 38 -3.07 14.24 -6.30
N CYS A 39 -3.81 13.17 -6.00
CA CYS A 39 -3.64 11.89 -6.68
C CYS A 39 -4.24 11.88 -8.09
N ALA A 40 -5.10 12.83 -8.42
CA ALA A 40 -5.65 12.97 -9.76
C ALA A 40 -4.57 13.51 -10.71
N GLY A 41 -4.22 12.73 -11.72
CA GLY A 41 -3.19 13.11 -12.69
C GLY A 41 -1.76 13.12 -12.14
N CYS A 42 -1.51 12.48 -11.01
CA CYS A 42 -0.18 12.39 -10.42
C CYS A 42 0.79 11.65 -11.35
N ALA A 43 1.86 12.30 -11.75
CA ALA A 43 2.92 11.72 -12.60
C ALA A 43 3.71 10.63 -11.86
N GLU A 44 3.77 10.70 -10.53
CA GLU A 44 4.43 9.74 -9.65
C GLU A 44 3.40 8.76 -9.08
N ASN A 45 3.05 7.75 -9.86
CA ASN A 45 2.05 6.77 -9.47
C ASN A 45 2.59 5.82 -8.40
N CYS A 46 2.02 5.83 -7.20
CA CYS A 46 2.39 4.89 -6.12
C CYS A 46 2.24 3.42 -6.52
N CYS A 47 1.38 3.11 -7.50
CA CYS A 47 1.20 1.75 -8.01
C CYS A 47 2.36 1.26 -8.88
N GLU A 48 3.27 2.12 -9.33
CA GLU A 48 4.49 1.77 -10.06
C GLU A 48 5.72 1.73 -9.17
N THR A 49 5.60 2.18 -7.93
CA THR A 49 6.73 2.24 -7.00
C THR A 49 7.02 0.86 -6.42
N PHE A 50 8.26 0.43 -6.52
CA PHE A 50 8.71 -0.81 -5.90
C PHE A 50 8.90 -0.60 -4.40
N PHE A 51 8.07 -1.27 -3.59
CA PHE A 51 8.21 -1.29 -2.13
C PHE A 51 7.74 -2.62 -1.56
N GLN A 52 8.16 -2.91 -0.33
CA GLN A 52 7.78 -4.10 0.39
C GLN A 52 6.84 -3.74 1.54
N HIS A 53 5.97 -4.69 1.90
CA HIS A 53 5.15 -4.56 3.11
C HIS A 53 6.05 -4.59 4.36
N HIS A 54 5.63 -3.87 5.40
CA HIS A 54 6.41 -3.79 6.64
C HIS A 54 6.10 -4.93 7.59
N THR A 55 4.88 -5.48 7.55
CA THR A 55 4.42 -6.50 8.48
C THR A 55 3.54 -7.55 7.83
N TYR A 56 3.55 -8.77 8.38
CA TYR A 56 2.60 -9.81 7.95
C TYR A 56 1.13 -9.44 8.23
N LEU A 57 0.88 -8.54 9.17
CA LEU A 57 -0.46 -8.05 9.46
C LEU A 57 -1.03 -7.23 8.29
N GLU A 58 -0.20 -6.42 7.63
CA GLU A 58 -0.59 -5.69 6.42
C GLU A 58 -0.95 -6.65 5.30
N TRP A 59 -0.11 -7.67 5.10
CA TRP A 59 -0.35 -8.70 4.11
C TRP A 59 -1.65 -9.49 4.38
N ALA A 60 -1.90 -9.88 5.63
CA ALA A 60 -3.11 -10.58 6.03
C ALA A 60 -4.38 -9.75 5.76
N TYR A 61 -4.31 -8.44 5.95
CA TYR A 61 -5.43 -7.54 5.68
C TYR A 61 -5.63 -7.28 4.18
N LEU A 62 -4.58 -7.14 3.43
CA LEU A 62 -4.67 -7.09 1.98
C LEU A 62 -5.41 -8.33 1.44
N TRP A 63 -5.06 -9.51 1.95
CA TRP A 63 -5.72 -10.76 1.60
C TRP A 63 -7.20 -10.82 2.02
N GLU A 64 -7.58 -10.15 3.08
CA GLU A 64 -9.00 -10.04 3.45
C GLU A 64 -9.77 -9.25 2.39
N GLY A 65 -9.24 -8.14 1.93
CA GLY A 65 -9.81 -7.39 0.82
C GLY A 65 -9.83 -8.18 -0.49
N LEU A 66 -8.75 -8.88 -0.82
CA LEU A 66 -8.67 -9.72 -2.02
C LEU A 66 -9.74 -10.80 -2.04
N ARG A 67 -9.99 -11.46 -0.90
CA ARG A 67 -11.02 -12.52 -0.79
C ARG A 67 -12.45 -12.00 -0.91
N ALA A 68 -12.67 -10.72 -0.69
CA ALA A 68 -13.97 -10.08 -0.86
C ALA A 68 -14.25 -9.66 -2.31
N LEU A 69 -13.26 -9.73 -3.20
CA LEU A 69 -13.42 -9.42 -4.61
C LEU A 69 -14.23 -10.51 -5.34
N PRO A 70 -14.90 -10.16 -6.44
CA PRO A 70 -15.42 -11.14 -7.40
C PRO A 70 -14.34 -12.12 -7.84
N LYS A 71 -14.71 -13.38 -8.10
CA LYS A 71 -13.77 -14.45 -8.41
C LYS A 71 -12.93 -14.15 -9.66
N ASP A 72 -13.58 -13.68 -10.71
CA ASP A 72 -12.94 -13.29 -11.98
C ASP A 72 -11.88 -12.21 -11.77
N ARG A 73 -12.19 -11.21 -10.93
CA ARG A 73 -11.24 -10.13 -10.60
C ARG A 73 -10.05 -10.65 -9.78
N LEU A 74 -10.30 -11.52 -8.81
CA LEU A 74 -9.23 -12.14 -8.02
C LEU A 74 -8.31 -12.99 -8.89
N GLU A 75 -8.88 -13.75 -9.84
CA GLU A 75 -8.14 -14.57 -10.79
C GLU A 75 -7.26 -13.72 -11.72
N ALA A 76 -7.80 -12.63 -12.25
CA ALA A 76 -7.03 -11.68 -13.07
C ALA A 76 -5.83 -11.12 -12.29
N ILE A 77 -6.05 -10.66 -11.05
CA ILE A 77 -4.98 -10.15 -10.19
C ILE A 77 -3.90 -11.23 -9.92
N ARG A 78 -4.30 -12.48 -9.69
CA ARG A 78 -3.38 -13.60 -9.49
C ARG A 78 -2.56 -13.88 -10.73
N SER A 79 -3.21 -13.89 -11.89
CA SER A 79 -2.54 -14.09 -13.18
C SER A 79 -1.50 -12.99 -13.42
N ASP A 80 -1.86 -11.73 -13.24
CA ASP A 80 -0.96 -10.60 -13.44
C ASP A 80 0.23 -10.64 -12.47
N ALA A 81 -0.03 -10.96 -11.20
CA ALA A 81 1.02 -11.11 -10.20
C ALA A 81 1.93 -12.30 -10.51
N GLY A 82 1.38 -13.42 -10.96
CA GLY A 82 2.14 -14.58 -11.40
C GLY A 82 3.04 -14.27 -12.60
N ASN A 83 2.50 -13.60 -13.60
CA ASN A 83 3.25 -13.17 -14.78
C ASN A 83 4.38 -12.20 -14.40
N TRP A 84 4.15 -11.34 -13.42
CA TRP A 84 5.18 -10.46 -12.89
C TRP A 84 6.33 -11.25 -12.25
N VAL A 85 6.01 -12.21 -11.39
CA VAL A 85 7.00 -13.08 -10.73
C VAL A 85 7.82 -13.84 -11.77
N VAL A 86 7.18 -14.43 -12.78
CA VAL A 86 7.87 -15.17 -13.85
C VAL A 86 8.85 -14.27 -14.62
N ARG A 87 8.44 -13.05 -14.97
CA ARG A 87 9.32 -12.11 -15.70
C ARG A 87 10.50 -11.62 -14.87
N HIS A 88 10.39 -11.59 -13.56
CA HIS A 88 11.37 -11.02 -12.64
C HIS A 88 11.98 -12.06 -11.69
N GLN A 89 12.00 -13.33 -12.11
CA GLN A 89 12.58 -14.45 -11.34
C GLN A 89 14.08 -14.32 -11.09
N ASN A 90 14.79 -13.59 -11.96
CA ASN A 90 16.18 -13.26 -11.69
C ASN A 90 16.28 -12.35 -10.47
N PRO A 91 17.25 -12.57 -9.57
CA PRO A 91 17.41 -11.74 -8.41
C PRO A 91 17.49 -10.28 -8.85
N ILE A 92 16.57 -9.47 -8.32
CA ILE A 92 16.64 -8.04 -8.50
C ILE A 92 18.01 -7.61 -7.99
N LEU A 93 18.84 -7.09 -8.87
CA LEU A 93 20.16 -6.61 -8.49
C LEU A 93 20.04 -5.66 -7.30
N PRO A 94 20.95 -5.74 -6.30
CA PRO A 94 20.95 -4.82 -5.19
C PRO A 94 20.87 -3.37 -5.69
N GLY A 95 19.83 -2.64 -5.26
CA GLY A 95 19.57 -1.26 -5.70
C GLY A 95 18.68 -1.11 -6.94
N ALA A 96 18.38 -2.17 -7.68
CA ALA A 96 17.41 -2.11 -8.77
C ALA A 96 15.98 -1.99 -8.20
N ARG A 97 15.23 -1.03 -8.72
CA ARG A 97 13.83 -0.80 -8.36
C ARG A 97 12.99 -0.82 -9.63
N PRO A 98 12.54 -1.99 -10.07
CA PRO A 98 11.72 -2.07 -11.28
C PRO A 98 10.41 -1.27 -11.09
N ARG A 99 10.11 -0.43 -12.06
CA ARG A 99 8.82 0.26 -12.14
C ARG A 99 7.85 -0.68 -12.86
N VAL A 100 6.97 -1.28 -12.11
CA VAL A 100 5.97 -2.21 -12.65
C VAL A 100 4.62 -1.88 -12.04
N MET A 101 3.62 -1.73 -12.89
CA MET A 101 2.27 -1.42 -12.44
C MET A 101 1.73 -2.50 -11.50
N CYS A 102 1.23 -2.08 -10.35
CA CYS A 102 0.58 -2.96 -9.39
C CYS A 102 -0.68 -3.60 -10.00
N PRO A 103 -0.88 -4.91 -9.88
CA PRO A 103 -2.05 -5.59 -10.42
C PRO A 103 -3.37 -5.19 -9.75
N LEU A 104 -3.31 -4.44 -8.64
CA LEU A 104 -4.48 -3.88 -7.96
C LEU A 104 -4.92 -2.52 -8.54
N ASN A 105 -4.18 -1.95 -9.46
CA ASN A 105 -4.55 -0.69 -10.11
C ASN A 105 -5.74 -0.93 -11.04
N LEU A 106 -6.77 -0.08 -10.95
CA LEU A 106 -7.99 -0.14 -11.77
C LEU A 106 -7.93 0.73 -13.02
N GLY A 107 -7.03 1.71 -13.05
CA GLY A 107 -6.93 2.67 -14.15
C GLY A 107 -5.90 2.23 -15.18
N ARG A 108 -6.35 1.95 -16.42
CA ARG A 108 -5.43 1.77 -17.55
C ARG A 108 -4.92 3.11 -18.09
N ASP A 109 -5.60 4.21 -17.75
CA ASP A 109 -5.44 5.53 -18.36
C ASP A 109 -4.88 6.58 -17.40
N GLY A 110 -4.07 6.19 -16.43
CA GLY A 110 -3.33 7.12 -15.56
C GLY A 110 -4.09 7.66 -14.34
N GLU A 111 -5.38 7.41 -14.20
CA GLU A 111 -6.14 7.83 -13.00
C GLU A 111 -5.92 6.93 -11.77
N GLY A 112 -4.98 6.04 -11.84
CA GLY A 112 -4.35 5.22 -10.82
C GLY A 112 -5.11 4.97 -9.51
N ARG A 113 -6.35 4.47 -9.56
CA ARG A 113 -7.08 4.12 -8.34
C ARG A 113 -6.81 2.68 -7.95
N CYS A 114 -6.48 2.47 -6.69
CA CYS A 114 -6.34 1.12 -6.13
C CYS A 114 -7.70 0.45 -6.00
N GLY A 115 -7.87 -0.74 -6.58
CA GLY A 115 -9.08 -1.55 -6.44
C GLY A 115 -9.34 -2.08 -5.02
N LEU A 116 -8.34 -2.00 -4.15
CA LEU A 116 -8.43 -2.33 -2.73
C LEU A 116 -8.09 -1.14 -1.85
N TYR A 117 -8.61 0.05 -2.16
CA TYR A 117 -8.24 1.29 -1.50
C TYR A 117 -8.30 1.21 0.04
N ALA A 118 -9.36 0.63 0.60
CA ALA A 118 -9.53 0.45 2.05
C ALA A 118 -8.50 -0.52 2.66
N HIS A 119 -7.98 -1.47 1.86
CA HIS A 119 -7.05 -2.51 2.30
C HIS A 119 -5.60 -2.24 1.86
N ARG A 120 -5.28 -1.02 1.43
CA ARG A 120 -3.92 -0.63 1.05
C ARG A 120 -2.94 -0.86 2.21
N MET A 121 -1.73 -1.24 1.86
CA MET A 121 -0.62 -1.30 2.81
C MET A 121 -0.22 0.08 3.31
N MET A 122 0.44 0.16 4.45
CA MET A 122 0.87 1.41 5.08
C MET A 122 1.69 2.28 4.13
N ILE A 123 2.63 1.69 3.42
CA ILE A 123 3.49 2.43 2.49
C ILE A 123 2.70 3.10 1.36
N CYS A 124 1.65 2.45 0.84
CA CYS A 124 0.77 3.05 -0.16
C CYS A 124 -0.02 4.24 0.38
N ARG A 125 -0.26 4.28 1.70
CA ARG A 125 -1.00 5.37 2.36
C ARG A 125 -0.14 6.59 2.61
N MET A 126 1.17 6.41 2.73
CA MET A 126 2.12 7.49 3.02
C MET A 126 2.86 8.02 1.80
N HIS A 127 2.60 7.44 0.61
CA HIS A 127 3.30 7.85 -0.61
C HIS A 127 2.95 9.28 -1.02
N GLY A 128 3.96 10.04 -1.38
CA GLY A 128 3.80 11.39 -1.94
C GLY A 128 3.73 12.51 -0.91
N VAL A 129 3.56 12.24 0.38
CA VAL A 129 3.62 13.26 1.43
C VAL A 129 4.89 13.13 2.26
N PRO A 130 5.47 14.25 2.72
CA PRO A 130 6.56 14.22 3.69
C PRO A 130 6.09 13.51 4.95
N ASN A 131 6.89 12.57 5.43
CA ASN A 131 6.62 11.89 6.69
C ASN A 131 7.87 11.83 7.55
N VAL A 132 7.69 11.77 8.87
CA VAL A 132 8.77 11.74 9.84
C VAL A 132 8.60 10.52 10.73
N LEU A 133 9.65 9.74 10.86
CA LEU A 133 9.67 8.63 11.80
C LEU A 133 10.03 9.11 13.20
N LEU A 134 9.03 9.14 14.08
CA LEU A 134 9.25 9.41 15.50
C LEU A 134 9.62 8.10 16.21
N ARG A 135 10.80 8.07 16.81
CA ARG A 135 11.22 6.96 17.67
C ARG A 135 11.27 7.44 19.12
N PRO A 136 10.70 6.72 20.09
CA PRO A 136 10.81 7.09 21.49
C PRO A 136 12.28 7.32 21.89
N GLY A 137 12.57 8.46 22.52
CA GLY A 137 13.91 8.81 22.98
C GLY A 137 14.93 9.18 21.90
N ARG A 138 14.49 9.38 20.63
CA ARG A 138 15.36 9.87 19.55
C ARG A 138 14.77 11.12 18.90
N PRO A 139 15.62 12.06 18.44
CA PRO A 139 15.13 13.21 17.67
C PRO A 139 14.42 12.73 16.41
N ALA A 140 13.42 13.50 15.97
CA ALA A 140 12.72 13.27 14.73
C ALA A 140 13.72 13.21 13.56
N GLN A 141 13.71 12.11 12.82
CA GLN A 141 14.51 12.01 11.59
C GLN A 141 13.63 12.44 10.43
N PRO A 142 14.05 13.45 9.65
CA PRO A 142 13.33 13.79 8.43
C PRO A 142 13.27 12.58 7.52
N ALA A 143 12.18 12.44 6.77
CA ALA A 143 12.08 11.46 5.71
C ALA A 143 13.32 11.58 4.82
N ARG A 144 13.95 10.44 4.51
CA ARG A 144 15.12 10.48 3.62
C ARG A 144 14.72 11.16 2.31
N PRO A 145 15.52 12.11 1.81
CA PRO A 145 15.26 12.70 0.52
C PRO A 145 15.33 11.59 -0.53
N GLY A 146 14.23 11.28 -1.12
CA GLY A 146 14.05 10.20 -2.10
C GLY A 146 12.68 10.27 -2.75
N PHE A 147 11.85 11.14 -2.22
CA PHE A 147 10.61 11.56 -2.87
C PHE A 147 10.82 13.02 -3.26
N PRO A 148 11.00 13.32 -4.55
CA PRO A 148 11.02 14.70 -4.98
C PRO A 148 9.67 15.33 -4.60
N VAL A 149 9.72 16.29 -3.70
CA VAL A 149 8.64 17.26 -3.55
C VAL A 149 8.73 18.12 -4.82
N GLN A 150 7.86 17.87 -5.78
CA GLN A 150 7.64 18.81 -6.88
C GLN A 150 6.65 19.85 -6.46
#